data_45efa4f50c97922ea81ed5dabfee5db2
#
_entry.id   45efa4f50c97922ea81ed5dabfee5db2
#
_cell.length_a   1.000
_cell.length_b   1.000
_cell.length_c   1.000
_cell.angle_alpha   90.00
_cell.angle_beta   90.00
_cell.angle_gamma   90.00
#
_symmetry.space_group_name_H-M   'P 1'
#
loop_
_entity.id
_entity.type
_entity.pdbx_description
1 polymer ?
#
loop_
_entity_poly.entity_id
_entity_poly.type
_entity_poly.pdbx_seq_one_letter_code
_entity_poly.pdbx_strand_id
1 'polypeptide(L)'
;MIVSALNISEDITVDVDSAEPITQRERDRDYLELKRRVTQAGLLDRQYIYYAWKIPSVIVMVAGSIVVMAMFSGVLWVQLLNAAFLALAFTNLGFLGHDAGHRQMFRKVRQNDWVLLGVGFLTGMTPSWWQDKHNTHHRAPNQMDVDGDIEVSLFAFTEEQALAMKGIGRLTVKHQAVLFYPLLMLTALSLLFGGIAYQIRKERMRYPIAEPVLVVAGLASYLAVIFILLGPWYGAAFIAVHRALGGIYMGSVFAPNHKGMPILEKEDEMDFLHQQVLTARDVQGSPLADFWYGGLNYQIEHHLFPNMPRNNLKSCQVIVRDFCAEKGIPYHETGVWQSHKEILGFLHEVSRPLRQKKA
;
A
#
# COMPACT_ATOMS: atom_id res chain seq x y z
N MET A 1 1.80 23.44 16.28
CA MET A 1 1.88 22.46 17.39
C MET A 1 2.12 21.04 16.85
N ILE A 2 3.04 20.88 15.88
CA ILE A 2 3.27 19.62 15.10
C ILE A 2 4.54 18.85 15.55
N VAL A 3 5.29 19.33 16.55
CA VAL A 3 6.65 18.83 16.88
C VAL A 3 6.69 17.77 18.00
N SER A 4 5.57 17.28 18.53
CA SER A 4 5.60 16.46 19.76
C SER A 4 5.59 14.93 19.56
N ALA A 5 5.67 14.41 18.35
CA ALA A 5 5.60 12.96 18.11
C ALA A 5 6.92 12.28 17.71
N LEU A 6 8.00 13.02 17.53
CA LEU A 6 9.32 12.47 17.22
C LEU A 6 10.26 12.68 18.40
N ASN A 7 10.31 11.74 19.34
CA ASN A 7 11.46 11.58 20.23
C ASN A 7 12.65 11.04 19.40
N ILE A 8 13.19 11.89 18.54
CA ILE A 8 14.54 11.74 18.02
C ILE A 8 15.47 12.32 19.09
N SER A 9 16.42 11.51 19.55
CA SER A 9 17.44 11.87 20.55
C SER A 9 17.87 13.33 20.45
N GLU A 10 17.84 14.01 21.59
CA GLU A 10 18.36 15.36 21.79
C GLU A 10 19.73 15.53 21.11
N ASP A 11 19.80 16.35 20.05
CA ASP A 11 20.95 17.17 19.67
C ASP A 11 20.82 17.85 18.30
N ILE A 12 19.61 18.21 17.84
CA ILE A 12 19.46 19.16 16.74
C ILE A 12 18.44 20.23 17.15
N THR A 13 18.91 21.24 17.89
CA THR A 13 18.20 22.51 17.99
C THR A 13 18.44 23.26 16.68
N VAL A 14 17.59 23.05 15.68
CA VAL A 14 17.51 23.95 14.53
C VAL A 14 16.80 25.19 15.01
N ASP A 15 17.50 26.31 14.95
CA ASP A 15 16.96 27.64 15.24
C ASP A 15 15.92 27.99 14.15
N VAL A 16 14.64 27.71 14.44
CA VAL A 16 13.52 27.83 13.48
C VAL A 16 13.07 29.30 13.33
N ASP A 17 13.57 30.21 14.16
CA ASP A 17 13.05 31.59 14.23
C ASP A 17 13.72 32.61 13.28
N SER A 18 14.68 32.19 12.43
CA SER A 18 15.40 33.13 11.56
C SER A 18 15.28 32.91 10.05
N ALA A 19 14.55 31.89 9.61
CA ALA A 19 14.36 31.66 8.17
C ALA A 19 13.13 32.42 7.65
N GLU A 20 13.32 33.33 6.67
CA GLU A 20 12.19 33.91 5.95
C GLU A 20 11.31 32.79 5.37
N PRO A 21 9.96 32.92 5.40
CA PRO A 21 9.08 31.89 4.90
C PRO A 21 9.31 31.65 3.39
N ILE A 22 9.78 30.46 3.06
CA ILE A 22 10.00 30.03 1.67
C ILE A 22 8.70 30.18 0.89
N THR A 23 8.72 30.92 -0.21
CA THR A 23 7.52 31.18 -1.03
C THR A 23 7.06 29.88 -1.73
N GLN A 24 5.75 29.74 -2.01
CA GLN A 24 5.20 28.59 -2.77
C GLN A 24 5.97 28.37 -4.09
N ARG A 25 6.40 29.44 -4.74
CA ARG A 25 7.16 29.40 -5.99
C ARG A 25 8.57 28.81 -5.83
N GLU A 26 9.18 28.93 -4.66
CA GLU A 26 10.48 28.32 -4.34
C GLU A 26 10.32 26.84 -4.01
N ARG A 27 9.25 26.48 -3.29
CA ARG A 27 8.90 25.08 -2.99
C ARG A 27 8.62 24.28 -4.26
N ASP A 28 7.85 24.83 -5.18
CA ASP A 28 7.59 24.22 -6.50
C ASP A 28 8.89 24.05 -7.31
N ARG A 29 9.85 24.98 -7.16
CA ARG A 29 11.14 24.94 -7.84
C ARG A 29 12.01 23.78 -7.38
N ASP A 30 12.00 23.45 -6.10
CA ASP A 30 12.77 22.34 -5.55
C ASP A 30 12.28 20.99 -6.09
N TYR A 31 10.97 20.77 -6.15
CA TYR A 31 10.43 19.57 -6.79
C TYR A 31 10.76 19.49 -8.28
N LEU A 32 10.69 20.60 -9.00
CA LEU A 32 11.06 20.65 -10.43
C LEU A 32 12.55 20.36 -10.65
N GLU A 33 13.42 20.84 -9.77
CA GLU A 33 14.85 20.51 -9.80
C GLU A 33 15.09 19.02 -9.55
N LEU A 34 14.50 18.44 -8.50
CA LEU A 34 14.59 17.02 -8.23
C LEU A 34 14.11 16.19 -9.42
N LYS A 35 12.94 16.52 -9.97
CA LYS A 35 12.38 15.87 -11.15
C LYS A 35 13.31 15.94 -12.36
N ARG A 36 13.99 17.07 -12.57
CA ARG A 36 14.99 17.23 -13.63
C ARG A 36 16.16 16.26 -13.43
N ARG A 37 16.72 16.16 -12.19
CA ARG A 37 17.82 15.25 -11.86
C ARG A 37 17.42 13.78 -12.15
N VAL A 38 16.25 13.36 -11.69
CA VAL A 38 15.70 12.01 -11.90
C VAL A 38 15.46 11.72 -13.39
N THR A 39 14.94 12.71 -14.14
CA THR A 39 14.72 12.59 -15.59
C THR A 39 16.05 12.47 -16.36
N GLN A 40 17.06 13.27 -16.01
CA GLN A 40 18.38 13.22 -16.63
C GLN A 40 19.10 11.90 -16.36
N ALA A 41 18.80 11.25 -15.22
CA ALA A 41 19.29 9.91 -14.91
C ALA A 41 18.57 8.78 -15.69
N GLY A 42 17.56 9.09 -16.52
CA GLY A 42 16.79 8.13 -17.31
C GLY A 42 15.87 7.21 -16.48
N LEU A 43 15.63 7.54 -15.21
CA LEU A 43 14.90 6.64 -14.30
C LEU A 43 13.38 6.60 -14.56
N LEU A 44 12.86 7.57 -15.32
CA LEU A 44 11.45 7.60 -15.75
C LEU A 44 11.21 6.80 -17.06
N ASP A 45 12.26 6.25 -17.67
CA ASP A 45 12.17 5.51 -18.91
C ASP A 45 11.52 4.13 -18.70
N ARG A 46 10.70 3.70 -19.68
CA ARG A 46 9.97 2.43 -19.62
C ARG A 46 10.90 1.23 -19.61
N GLN A 47 10.63 0.30 -18.71
CA GLN A 47 11.44 -0.91 -18.50
C GLN A 47 10.73 -2.15 -19.09
N TYR A 48 10.60 -2.18 -20.44
CA TYR A 48 9.87 -3.25 -21.14
C TYR A 48 10.45 -4.64 -20.87
N ILE A 49 11.77 -4.80 -20.80
CA ILE A 49 12.43 -6.08 -20.52
C ILE A 49 12.05 -6.59 -19.15
N TYR A 50 12.02 -5.69 -18.13
CA TYR A 50 11.61 -6.05 -16.79
C TYR A 50 10.18 -6.60 -16.76
N TYR A 51 9.24 -5.94 -17.40
CA TYR A 51 7.84 -6.38 -17.40
C TYR A 51 7.58 -7.58 -18.31
N ALA A 52 8.40 -7.78 -19.37
CA ALA A 52 8.32 -8.94 -20.26
C ALA A 52 8.60 -10.27 -19.54
N TRP A 53 9.41 -10.28 -18.49
CA TRP A 53 9.59 -11.48 -17.67
C TRP A 53 8.74 -11.44 -16.38
N LYS A 54 8.52 -10.27 -15.79
CA LYS A 54 7.79 -10.16 -14.51
C LYS A 54 6.31 -10.56 -14.64
N ILE A 55 5.64 -10.14 -15.69
CA ILE A 55 4.23 -10.51 -15.91
C ILE A 55 4.09 -12.03 -16.08
N PRO A 56 4.81 -12.71 -17.02
CA PRO A 56 4.74 -14.16 -17.12
C PRO A 56 5.12 -14.90 -15.84
N SER A 57 6.15 -14.44 -15.10
CA SER A 57 6.54 -15.11 -13.86
C SER A 57 5.43 -15.17 -12.84
N VAL A 58 4.67 -14.10 -12.67
CA VAL A 58 3.52 -14.07 -11.74
C VAL A 58 2.36 -14.94 -12.26
N ILE A 59 2.11 -14.96 -13.56
CA ILE A 59 1.10 -15.86 -14.17
C ILE A 59 1.49 -17.33 -13.95
N VAL A 60 2.78 -17.68 -14.11
CA VAL A 60 3.29 -19.03 -13.84
C VAL A 60 3.11 -19.42 -12.37
N MET A 61 3.28 -18.50 -11.42
CA MET A 61 3.00 -18.77 -10.01
C MET A 61 1.53 -19.15 -9.79
N VAL A 62 0.60 -18.40 -10.37
CA VAL A 62 -0.84 -18.70 -10.27
C VAL A 62 -1.17 -20.04 -10.93
N ALA A 63 -0.69 -20.28 -12.15
CA ALA A 63 -0.89 -21.53 -12.86
C ALA A 63 -0.28 -22.72 -12.11
N GLY A 64 0.92 -22.56 -11.55
CA GLY A 64 1.58 -23.56 -10.71
C GLY A 64 0.77 -23.93 -9.48
N SER A 65 0.15 -22.95 -8.81
CA SER A 65 -0.77 -23.21 -7.69
C SER A 65 -1.97 -24.08 -8.13
N ILE A 66 -2.56 -23.80 -9.30
CA ILE A 66 -3.68 -24.60 -9.83
C ILE A 66 -3.22 -26.03 -10.14
N VAL A 67 -2.03 -26.21 -10.70
CA VAL A 67 -1.45 -27.54 -10.96
C VAL A 67 -1.24 -28.31 -9.66
N VAL A 68 -0.68 -27.67 -8.62
CA VAL A 68 -0.52 -28.30 -7.28
C VAL A 68 -1.89 -28.65 -6.69
N MET A 69 -2.90 -27.81 -6.88
CA MET A 69 -4.26 -28.06 -6.44
C MET A 69 -4.83 -29.34 -7.07
N ALA A 70 -4.63 -29.49 -8.38
CA ALA A 70 -5.12 -30.65 -9.12
C ALA A 70 -4.36 -31.95 -8.76
N MET A 71 -3.01 -31.87 -8.66
CA MET A 71 -2.18 -33.04 -8.41
C MET A 71 -2.27 -33.61 -7.00
N PHE A 72 -2.53 -32.73 -6.01
CA PHE A 72 -2.53 -33.08 -4.59
C PHE A 72 -3.88 -32.79 -3.90
N SER A 73 -4.99 -32.87 -4.64
CA SER A 73 -6.33 -32.48 -4.17
C SER A 73 -6.76 -33.15 -2.85
N GLY A 74 -6.35 -34.42 -2.62
CA GLY A 74 -6.64 -35.17 -1.42
C GLY A 74 -5.72 -34.90 -0.22
N VAL A 75 -4.70 -34.03 -0.34
CA VAL A 75 -3.66 -33.88 0.71
C VAL A 75 -3.75 -32.47 1.32
N LEU A 76 -4.52 -32.36 2.43
CA LEU A 76 -4.85 -31.06 3.04
C LEU A 76 -3.64 -30.19 3.36
N TRP A 77 -2.59 -30.72 3.99
CA TRP A 77 -1.43 -29.91 4.38
C TRP A 77 -0.69 -29.31 3.15
N VAL A 78 -0.65 -30.05 2.02
CA VAL A 78 -0.11 -29.52 0.76
C VAL A 78 -0.99 -28.36 0.28
N GLN A 79 -2.32 -28.49 0.38
CA GLN A 79 -3.23 -27.43 -0.05
C GLN A 79 -3.14 -26.18 0.85
N LEU A 80 -2.89 -26.33 2.15
CA LEU A 80 -2.67 -25.19 3.04
C LEU A 80 -1.37 -24.44 2.72
N LEU A 81 -0.27 -25.16 2.40
CA LEU A 81 0.96 -24.55 1.91
C LEU A 81 0.76 -23.89 0.52
N ASN A 82 0.00 -24.54 -0.35
CA ASN A 82 -0.35 -23.99 -1.66
C ASN A 82 -1.23 -22.73 -1.54
N ALA A 83 -2.12 -22.66 -0.55
CA ALA A 83 -2.90 -21.47 -0.23
C ALA A 83 -2.00 -20.28 0.19
N ALA A 84 -0.95 -20.55 0.98
CA ALA A 84 0.05 -19.55 1.32
C ALA A 84 0.85 -19.11 0.08
N PHE A 85 1.23 -20.06 -0.78
CA PHE A 85 1.90 -19.74 -2.05
C PHE A 85 1.00 -18.91 -2.99
N LEU A 86 -0.29 -19.25 -3.09
CA LEU A 86 -1.25 -18.45 -3.89
C LEU A 86 -1.45 -17.06 -3.30
N ALA A 87 -1.39 -16.89 -1.96
CA ALA A 87 -1.42 -15.58 -1.33
C ALA A 87 -0.22 -14.71 -1.75
N LEU A 88 0.98 -15.32 -1.82
CA LEU A 88 2.18 -14.69 -2.35
C LEU A 88 1.99 -14.29 -3.83
N ALA A 89 1.47 -15.19 -4.66
CA ALA A 89 1.22 -14.94 -6.08
C ALA A 89 0.19 -13.81 -6.30
N PHE A 90 -0.90 -13.80 -5.52
CA PHE A 90 -1.94 -12.76 -5.61
C PHE A 90 -1.46 -11.39 -5.15
N THR A 91 -0.61 -11.31 -4.14
CA THR A 91 0.02 -10.03 -3.75
C THR A 91 0.95 -9.54 -4.86
N ASN A 92 1.70 -10.43 -5.53
CA ASN A 92 2.50 -10.05 -6.70
C ASN A 92 1.62 -9.64 -7.91
N LEU A 93 0.43 -10.22 -8.10
CA LEU A 93 -0.57 -9.68 -9.04
C LEU A 93 -1.02 -8.27 -8.63
N GLY A 94 -1.25 -8.04 -7.33
CA GLY A 94 -1.54 -6.72 -6.79
C GLY A 94 -0.46 -5.70 -7.15
N PHE A 95 0.81 -6.04 -7.00
CA PHE A 95 1.92 -5.17 -7.43
C PHE A 95 1.92 -4.90 -8.95
N LEU A 96 1.57 -5.88 -9.79
CA LEU A 96 1.41 -5.64 -11.23
C LEU A 96 0.22 -4.71 -11.51
N GLY A 97 -0.89 -4.88 -10.79
CA GLY A 97 -2.05 -3.99 -10.88
C GLY A 97 -1.70 -2.56 -10.47
N HIS A 98 -0.93 -2.41 -9.40
CA HIS A 98 -0.40 -1.15 -8.91
C HIS A 98 0.46 -0.43 -9.97
N ASP A 99 1.45 -1.12 -10.55
CA ASP A 99 2.29 -0.58 -11.61
C ASP A 99 1.48 -0.18 -12.85
N ALA A 100 0.50 -1.00 -13.23
CA ALA A 100 -0.40 -0.70 -14.34
C ALA A 100 -1.30 0.50 -14.04
N GLY A 101 -1.81 0.60 -12.82
CA GLY A 101 -2.62 1.73 -12.35
C GLY A 101 -1.86 3.06 -12.47
N HIS A 102 -0.58 3.07 -12.09
CA HIS A 102 0.33 4.21 -12.22
C HIS A 102 0.94 4.40 -13.61
N ARG A 103 0.53 3.61 -14.60
CA ARG A 103 1.05 3.72 -15.99
C ARG A 103 2.56 3.47 -16.12
N GLN A 104 3.14 2.68 -15.23
CA GLN A 104 4.58 2.40 -15.21
C GLN A 104 5.05 1.51 -16.35
N MET A 105 4.20 0.57 -16.83
CA MET A 105 4.60 -0.50 -17.74
C MET A 105 4.70 -0.07 -19.20
N PHE A 106 3.66 0.57 -19.72
CA PHE A 106 3.49 0.87 -21.14
C PHE A 106 3.22 2.35 -21.39
N ARG A 107 3.67 2.87 -22.56
CA ARG A 107 3.37 4.24 -22.99
C ARG A 107 1.88 4.45 -23.24
N LYS A 108 1.22 3.45 -23.86
CA LYS A 108 -0.21 3.54 -24.16
C LYS A 108 -1.05 3.24 -22.92
N VAL A 109 -1.88 4.19 -22.51
CA VAL A 109 -2.78 4.07 -21.36
C VAL A 109 -3.61 2.78 -21.42
N ARG A 110 -4.21 2.47 -22.60
CA ARG A 110 -5.03 1.29 -22.80
C ARG A 110 -4.32 -0.05 -22.53
N GLN A 111 -3.01 -0.13 -22.77
CA GLN A 111 -2.25 -1.35 -22.49
C GLN A 111 -2.09 -1.58 -20.97
N ASN A 112 -1.87 -0.51 -20.21
CA ASN A 112 -1.87 -0.58 -18.74
C ASN A 112 -3.27 -0.94 -18.21
N ASP A 113 -4.34 -0.37 -18.80
CA ASP A 113 -5.71 -0.70 -18.43
C ASP A 113 -6.03 -2.19 -18.63
N TRP A 114 -5.55 -2.82 -19.72
CA TRP A 114 -5.74 -4.26 -19.93
C TRP A 114 -5.06 -5.11 -18.84
N VAL A 115 -3.86 -4.74 -18.42
CA VAL A 115 -3.19 -5.43 -17.30
C VAL A 115 -4.00 -5.24 -16.02
N LEU A 116 -4.45 -4.02 -15.73
CA LEU A 116 -5.22 -3.71 -14.54
C LEU A 116 -6.57 -4.46 -14.53
N LEU A 117 -7.27 -4.53 -15.65
CA LEU A 117 -8.50 -5.33 -15.82
C LEU A 117 -8.24 -6.83 -15.62
N GLY A 118 -7.13 -7.35 -16.16
CA GLY A 118 -6.70 -8.74 -15.97
C GLY A 118 -6.40 -9.06 -14.51
N VAL A 119 -5.73 -8.15 -13.80
CA VAL A 119 -5.51 -8.26 -12.36
C VAL A 119 -6.83 -8.22 -11.60
N GLY A 120 -7.75 -7.31 -11.98
CA GLY A 120 -9.10 -7.25 -11.41
C GLY A 120 -9.87 -8.56 -11.56
N PHE A 121 -9.81 -9.19 -12.75
CA PHE A 121 -10.38 -10.52 -12.99
C PHE A 121 -9.78 -11.58 -12.06
N LEU A 122 -8.46 -11.66 -11.94
CA LEU A 122 -7.80 -12.71 -11.16
C LEU A 122 -7.97 -12.53 -9.65
N THR A 123 -8.00 -11.30 -9.14
CA THR A 123 -8.00 -11.00 -7.70
C THR A 123 -9.36 -10.66 -7.12
N GLY A 124 -10.31 -10.25 -7.98
CA GLY A 124 -11.61 -9.69 -7.60
C GLY A 124 -11.55 -8.19 -7.25
N MET A 125 -10.42 -7.51 -7.48
CA MET A 125 -10.27 -6.08 -7.24
C MET A 125 -10.98 -5.26 -8.33
N THR A 126 -11.76 -4.26 -7.94
CA THR A 126 -12.36 -3.30 -8.87
C THR A 126 -11.35 -2.25 -9.29
N PRO A 127 -10.91 -2.20 -10.56
CA PRO A 127 -9.86 -1.29 -11.03
C PRO A 127 -10.13 0.18 -10.78
N SER A 128 -11.32 0.68 -11.13
CA SER A 128 -11.67 2.09 -10.96
C SER A 128 -11.73 2.51 -9.50
N TRP A 129 -12.27 1.66 -8.61
CA TRP A 129 -12.27 1.90 -7.18
C TRP A 129 -10.87 2.04 -6.61
N TRP A 130 -10.00 1.09 -6.98
CA TRP A 130 -8.62 1.11 -6.51
C TRP A 130 -7.89 2.37 -7.01
N GLN A 131 -8.04 2.73 -8.29
CA GLN A 131 -7.41 3.92 -8.86
C GLN A 131 -7.90 5.21 -8.19
N ASP A 132 -9.21 5.33 -7.95
CA ASP A 132 -9.80 6.51 -7.29
C ASP A 132 -9.26 6.69 -5.87
N LYS A 133 -9.36 5.64 -5.07
CA LYS A 133 -8.83 5.60 -3.70
C LYS A 133 -7.32 5.88 -3.65
N HIS A 134 -6.55 5.20 -4.48
CA HIS A 134 -5.10 5.25 -4.47
C HIS A 134 -4.53 6.57 -5.02
N ASN A 135 -5.15 7.12 -6.06
CA ASN A 135 -4.78 8.44 -6.57
C ASN A 135 -5.11 9.55 -5.57
N THR A 136 -6.17 9.41 -4.78
CA THR A 136 -6.51 10.34 -3.69
C THR A 136 -5.45 10.27 -2.60
N HIS A 137 -5.02 9.07 -2.21
CA HIS A 137 -3.92 8.86 -1.28
C HIS A 137 -2.61 9.50 -1.79
N HIS A 138 -2.20 9.28 -3.04
CA HIS A 138 -1.01 9.92 -3.61
C HIS A 138 -1.07 11.44 -3.66
N ARG A 139 -2.26 12.01 -3.84
CA ARG A 139 -2.44 13.46 -3.86
C ARG A 139 -2.26 14.08 -2.48
N ALA A 140 -2.70 13.41 -1.43
CA ALA A 140 -2.74 13.93 -0.08
C ALA A 140 -2.53 12.81 0.97
N PRO A 141 -1.33 12.16 0.99
CA PRO A 141 -1.07 11.06 1.91
C PRO A 141 -1.13 11.54 3.36
N ASN A 142 -1.73 10.73 4.22
CA ASN A 142 -1.92 10.99 5.64
C ASN A 142 -2.66 12.32 5.97
N GLN A 143 -3.46 12.86 5.05
CA GLN A 143 -4.27 14.07 5.32
C GLN A 143 -5.67 13.69 5.77
N MET A 144 -6.10 14.20 6.92
CA MET A 144 -7.42 13.97 7.50
C MET A 144 -8.53 14.44 6.55
N ASP A 145 -9.67 13.72 6.54
CA ASP A 145 -10.84 13.96 5.68
C ASP A 145 -10.57 13.89 4.16
N VAL A 146 -9.37 13.49 3.74
CA VAL A 146 -8.97 13.35 2.33
C VAL A 146 -8.45 11.94 2.04
N ASP A 147 -7.50 11.46 2.85
CA ASP A 147 -6.88 10.14 2.65
C ASP A 147 -7.70 9.03 3.33
N GLY A 148 -8.48 8.29 2.55
CA GLY A 148 -9.26 7.17 3.07
C GLY A 148 -8.42 6.01 3.66
N ASP A 149 -7.09 6.05 3.57
CA ASP A 149 -6.22 5.04 4.19
C ASP A 149 -6.01 5.28 5.69
N ILE A 150 -6.34 6.48 6.19
CA ILE A 150 -6.36 6.82 7.61
C ILE A 150 -7.78 6.92 8.19
N GLU A 151 -8.81 6.54 7.41
CA GLU A 151 -10.21 6.52 7.82
C GLU A 151 -10.77 5.09 7.80
N VAL A 152 -10.29 4.24 8.68
CA VAL A 152 -10.62 2.81 8.72
C VAL A 152 -11.41 2.47 9.97
N SER A 153 -12.55 1.78 9.82
CA SER A 153 -13.50 1.50 10.92
C SER A 153 -12.94 0.70 12.11
N LEU A 154 -11.82 -0.02 11.93
CA LEU A 154 -11.23 -0.88 12.96
C LEU A 154 -9.95 -0.32 13.58
N PHE A 155 -9.44 0.81 13.06
CA PHE A 155 -8.24 1.48 13.54
C PHE A 155 -8.50 2.97 13.74
N ALA A 156 -7.73 3.57 14.61
CA ALA A 156 -7.64 5.02 14.76
C ALA A 156 -6.17 5.44 14.62
N PHE A 157 -5.95 6.55 13.95
CA PHE A 157 -4.62 7.10 13.68
C PHE A 157 -4.43 8.46 14.35
N THR A 158 -5.49 9.01 14.99
CA THR A 158 -5.43 10.16 15.89
C THR A 158 -6.14 9.85 17.20
N GLU A 159 -5.81 10.59 18.28
CA GLU A 159 -6.50 10.45 19.57
C GLU A 159 -7.99 10.81 19.45
N GLU A 160 -8.33 11.79 18.60
CA GLU A 160 -9.72 12.19 18.33
C GLU A 160 -10.53 11.08 17.69
N GLN A 161 -9.95 10.45 16.64
CA GLN A 161 -10.56 9.27 16.05
C GLN A 161 -10.77 8.16 17.08
N ALA A 162 -9.77 7.90 17.93
CA ALA A 162 -9.86 6.86 18.96
C ALA A 162 -10.99 7.15 19.96
N LEU A 163 -11.13 8.39 20.41
CA LEU A 163 -12.17 8.81 21.34
C LEU A 163 -13.56 8.79 20.71
N ALA A 164 -13.67 9.10 19.42
CA ALA A 164 -14.93 9.09 18.66
C ALA A 164 -15.47 7.67 18.42
N MET A 165 -14.61 6.63 18.48
CA MET A 165 -14.99 5.23 18.23
C MET A 165 -16.06 4.72 19.22
N LYS A 166 -17.01 3.93 18.70
CA LYS A 166 -18.12 3.33 19.48
C LYS A 166 -18.20 1.82 19.28
N GLY A 167 -18.89 1.13 20.16
CA GLY A 167 -19.16 -0.31 20.05
C GLY A 167 -17.90 -1.17 19.89
N ILE A 168 -17.94 -2.10 18.93
CA ILE A 168 -16.82 -3.00 18.62
C ILE A 168 -15.58 -2.22 18.15
N GLY A 169 -15.74 -1.15 17.35
CA GLY A 169 -14.65 -0.29 16.91
C GLY A 169 -13.86 0.30 18.08
N ARG A 170 -14.55 0.74 19.15
CA ARG A 170 -13.86 1.22 20.35
C ARG A 170 -13.06 0.14 21.07
N LEU A 171 -13.56 -1.11 21.09
CA LEU A 171 -12.85 -2.23 21.70
C LEU A 171 -11.61 -2.62 20.86
N THR A 172 -11.74 -2.67 19.52
CA THR A 172 -10.60 -2.96 18.65
C THR A 172 -9.55 -1.86 18.74
N VAL A 173 -9.93 -0.59 18.68
CA VAL A 173 -9.02 0.54 18.79
C VAL A 173 -8.32 0.59 20.14
N LYS A 174 -9.02 0.31 21.25
CA LYS A 174 -8.40 0.22 22.59
C LYS A 174 -7.20 -0.74 22.63
N HIS A 175 -7.24 -1.80 21.84
CA HIS A 175 -6.22 -2.85 21.77
C HIS A 175 -5.54 -2.95 20.39
N GLN A 176 -5.62 -1.91 19.57
CA GLN A 176 -5.23 -1.94 18.17
C GLN A 176 -3.77 -2.33 17.91
N ALA A 177 -2.85 -1.97 18.81
CA ALA A 177 -1.45 -2.37 18.68
C ALA A 177 -1.27 -3.90 18.75
N VAL A 178 -2.02 -4.60 19.61
CA VAL A 178 -1.98 -6.06 19.73
C VAL A 178 -2.80 -6.74 18.62
N LEU A 179 -3.93 -6.14 18.26
CA LEU A 179 -4.84 -6.66 17.26
C LEU A 179 -4.42 -6.35 15.82
N PHE A 180 -3.35 -5.58 15.62
CA PHE A 180 -2.92 -5.11 14.31
C PHE A 180 -2.79 -6.26 13.30
N TYR A 181 -1.89 -7.22 13.56
CA TYR A 181 -1.70 -8.35 12.65
C TYR A 181 -2.91 -9.27 12.51
N PRO A 182 -3.63 -9.65 13.57
CA PRO A 182 -4.90 -10.35 13.43
C PRO A 182 -5.92 -9.64 12.55
N LEU A 183 -6.05 -8.32 12.66
CA LEU A 183 -6.98 -7.55 11.84
C LEU A 183 -6.52 -7.41 10.39
N LEU A 184 -5.21 -7.44 10.11
CA LEU A 184 -4.70 -7.47 8.74
C LEU A 184 -5.18 -8.70 7.95
N MET A 185 -5.56 -9.81 8.60
CA MET A 185 -6.17 -10.95 7.92
C MET A 185 -7.45 -10.58 7.16
N LEU A 186 -8.12 -9.50 7.55
CA LEU A 186 -9.32 -9.00 6.91
C LEU A 186 -9.05 -8.07 5.71
N THR A 187 -7.81 -7.62 5.51
CA THR A 187 -7.46 -6.63 4.47
C THR A 187 -7.89 -7.07 3.08
N ALA A 188 -7.61 -8.33 2.70
CA ALA A 188 -8.00 -8.84 1.37
C ALA A 188 -9.53 -8.85 1.15
N LEU A 189 -10.29 -9.10 2.21
CA LEU A 189 -11.76 -9.05 2.17
C LEU A 189 -12.25 -7.60 2.15
N SER A 190 -11.64 -6.71 2.92
CA SER A 190 -11.98 -5.28 2.94
C SER A 190 -11.80 -4.66 1.55
N LEU A 191 -10.69 -4.96 0.86
CA LEU A 191 -10.45 -4.50 -0.51
C LEU A 191 -11.50 -5.03 -1.50
N LEU A 192 -11.87 -6.31 -1.38
CA LEU A 192 -12.91 -6.93 -2.21
C LEU A 192 -14.27 -6.25 -2.00
N PHE A 193 -14.72 -6.15 -0.74
CA PHE A 193 -16.02 -5.56 -0.43
C PHE A 193 -16.09 -4.07 -0.71
N GLY A 194 -14.99 -3.33 -0.51
CA GLY A 194 -14.89 -1.92 -0.90
C GLY A 194 -15.10 -1.72 -2.40
N GLY A 195 -14.44 -2.56 -3.21
CA GLY A 195 -14.62 -2.54 -4.67
C GLY A 195 -16.04 -2.91 -5.12
N ILE A 196 -16.67 -3.92 -4.51
CA ILE A 196 -18.06 -4.29 -4.79
C ILE A 196 -19.02 -3.18 -4.40
N ALA A 197 -18.85 -2.56 -3.23
CA ALA A 197 -19.68 -1.46 -2.78
C ALA A 197 -19.59 -0.25 -3.73
N TYR A 198 -18.40 0.06 -4.25
CA TYR A 198 -18.18 1.10 -5.26
C TYR A 198 -18.98 0.82 -6.54
N GLN A 199 -18.94 -0.42 -7.04
CA GLN A 199 -19.72 -0.82 -8.21
C GLN A 199 -21.24 -0.71 -8.00
N ILE A 200 -21.73 -1.13 -6.81
CA ILE A 200 -23.16 -1.05 -6.46
C ILE A 200 -23.64 0.40 -6.39
N ARG A 201 -22.82 1.29 -5.82
CA ARG A 201 -23.12 2.73 -5.77
C ARG A 201 -23.06 3.42 -7.13
N LYS A 202 -22.63 2.71 -8.18
CA LYS A 202 -22.47 3.22 -9.54
C LYS A 202 -21.59 4.47 -9.61
N GLU A 203 -20.55 4.49 -8.84
CA GLU A 203 -19.56 5.55 -8.88
C GLU A 203 -18.82 5.57 -10.23
N ARG A 204 -18.00 6.57 -10.50
CA ARG A 204 -17.36 6.78 -11.80
C ARG A 204 -16.41 5.65 -12.18
N MET A 205 -16.91 4.64 -12.89
CA MET A 205 -16.11 3.56 -13.43
C MET A 205 -15.60 3.91 -14.82
N ARG A 206 -14.33 3.64 -15.08
CA ARG A 206 -13.73 3.83 -16.40
C ARG A 206 -14.29 2.85 -17.43
N TYR A 207 -14.56 1.62 -17.01
CA TYR A 207 -15.16 0.56 -17.82
C TYR A 207 -16.42 -0.01 -17.14
N PRO A 208 -17.54 0.72 -17.18
CA PRO A 208 -18.72 0.44 -16.34
C PRO A 208 -19.42 -0.91 -16.62
N ILE A 209 -19.13 -1.54 -17.73
CA ILE A 209 -19.63 -2.89 -18.07
C ILE A 209 -18.54 -3.93 -17.85
N ALA A 210 -17.32 -3.67 -18.35
CA ALA A 210 -16.25 -4.66 -18.30
C ALA A 210 -15.75 -4.95 -16.88
N GLU A 211 -15.62 -3.93 -16.01
CA GLU A 211 -15.15 -4.14 -14.65
C GLU A 211 -16.07 -5.05 -13.82
N PRO A 212 -17.40 -4.80 -13.72
CA PRO A 212 -18.29 -5.70 -12.99
C PRO A 212 -18.32 -7.12 -13.57
N VAL A 213 -18.38 -7.24 -14.89
CA VAL A 213 -18.38 -8.56 -15.55
C VAL A 213 -17.10 -9.34 -15.25
N LEU A 214 -15.94 -8.70 -15.36
CA LEU A 214 -14.65 -9.35 -15.11
C LEU A 214 -14.48 -9.70 -13.62
N VAL A 215 -14.89 -8.85 -12.70
CA VAL A 215 -14.82 -9.12 -11.25
C VAL A 215 -15.73 -10.30 -10.88
N VAL A 216 -16.98 -10.31 -11.36
CA VAL A 216 -17.91 -11.40 -11.07
C VAL A 216 -17.44 -12.70 -11.73
N ALA A 217 -17.03 -12.69 -12.99
CA ALA A 217 -16.51 -13.86 -13.69
C ALA A 217 -15.23 -14.40 -13.02
N GLY A 218 -14.33 -13.51 -12.60
CA GLY A 218 -13.10 -13.87 -11.91
C GLY A 218 -13.37 -14.54 -10.55
N LEU A 219 -14.25 -13.97 -9.73
CA LEU A 219 -14.65 -14.55 -8.46
C LEU A 219 -15.35 -15.90 -8.64
N ALA A 220 -16.25 -16.00 -9.62
CA ALA A 220 -16.92 -17.26 -9.95
C ALA A 220 -15.91 -18.32 -10.38
N SER A 221 -14.95 -17.97 -11.25
CA SER A 221 -13.88 -18.87 -11.70
C SER A 221 -12.98 -19.30 -10.56
N TYR A 222 -12.58 -18.38 -9.68
CA TYR A 222 -11.79 -18.67 -8.47
C TYR A 222 -12.48 -19.68 -7.57
N LEU A 223 -13.75 -19.45 -7.25
CA LEU A 223 -14.54 -20.38 -6.42
C LEU A 223 -14.75 -21.71 -7.12
N ALA A 224 -15.10 -21.69 -8.41
CA ALA A 224 -15.33 -22.92 -9.19
C ALA A 224 -14.08 -23.80 -9.23
N VAL A 225 -12.91 -23.23 -9.54
CA VAL A 225 -11.65 -23.99 -9.61
C VAL A 225 -11.34 -24.63 -8.24
N ILE A 226 -11.45 -23.87 -7.16
CA ILE A 226 -11.15 -24.37 -5.83
C ILE A 226 -12.13 -25.49 -5.42
N PHE A 227 -13.43 -25.28 -5.54
CA PHE A 227 -14.41 -26.26 -5.07
C PHE A 227 -14.51 -27.50 -5.97
N ILE A 228 -14.28 -27.36 -7.29
CA ILE A 228 -14.23 -28.52 -8.20
C ILE A 228 -13.00 -29.40 -7.89
N LEU A 229 -11.84 -28.78 -7.63
CA LEU A 229 -10.60 -29.53 -7.41
C LEU A 229 -10.47 -30.05 -5.97
N LEU A 230 -10.89 -29.28 -4.96
CA LEU A 230 -10.66 -29.61 -3.54
C LEU A 230 -11.91 -30.09 -2.79
N GLY A 231 -13.10 -29.94 -3.38
CA GLY A 231 -14.36 -30.18 -2.69
C GLY A 231 -14.67 -29.13 -1.61
N PRO A 232 -15.81 -29.24 -0.90
CA PRO A 232 -16.32 -28.17 -0.04
C PRO A 232 -15.41 -27.87 1.17
N TRP A 233 -14.92 -28.89 1.87
CA TRP A 233 -14.19 -28.71 3.12
C TRP A 233 -12.75 -28.23 2.93
N TYR A 234 -12.01 -28.88 2.02
CA TYR A 234 -10.64 -28.46 1.71
C TYR A 234 -10.64 -27.13 0.96
N GLY A 235 -11.63 -26.90 0.10
CA GLY A 235 -11.80 -25.61 -0.59
C GLY A 235 -12.08 -24.47 0.39
N ALA A 236 -12.96 -24.66 1.37
CA ALA A 236 -13.22 -23.66 2.39
C ALA A 236 -11.97 -23.33 3.24
N ALA A 237 -11.24 -24.38 3.68
CA ALA A 237 -9.98 -24.21 4.40
C ALA A 237 -8.92 -23.48 3.56
N PHE A 238 -8.78 -23.85 2.28
CA PHE A 238 -7.89 -23.19 1.32
C PHE A 238 -8.19 -21.70 1.18
N ILE A 239 -9.46 -21.35 0.95
CA ILE A 239 -9.89 -19.94 0.80
C ILE A 239 -9.61 -19.16 2.08
N ALA A 240 -9.93 -19.73 3.25
CA ALA A 240 -9.69 -19.07 4.53
C ALA A 240 -8.21 -18.73 4.72
N VAL A 241 -7.31 -19.70 4.51
CA VAL A 241 -5.86 -19.51 4.64
C VAL A 241 -5.34 -18.53 3.57
N HIS A 242 -5.75 -18.72 2.31
CA HIS A 242 -5.33 -17.86 1.20
C HIS A 242 -5.69 -16.39 1.46
N ARG A 243 -6.94 -16.11 1.84
CA ARG A 243 -7.41 -14.73 2.07
C ARG A 243 -6.80 -14.11 3.32
N ALA A 244 -6.66 -14.89 4.40
CA ALA A 244 -6.03 -14.42 5.63
C ALA A 244 -4.54 -14.07 5.42
N LEU A 245 -3.76 -14.97 4.85
CA LEU A 245 -2.34 -14.74 4.59
C LEU A 245 -2.12 -13.65 3.54
N GLY A 246 -2.96 -13.58 2.50
CA GLY A 246 -2.94 -12.49 1.53
C GLY A 246 -3.20 -11.14 2.18
N GLY A 247 -4.15 -11.07 3.13
CA GLY A 247 -4.43 -9.86 3.91
C GLY A 247 -3.26 -9.44 4.78
N ILE A 248 -2.64 -10.37 5.52
CA ILE A 248 -1.44 -10.11 6.33
C ILE A 248 -0.30 -9.62 5.43
N TYR A 249 -0.06 -10.29 4.31
CA TYR A 249 1.03 -9.91 3.40
C TYR A 249 0.82 -8.49 2.87
N MET A 250 -0.33 -8.19 2.28
CA MET A 250 -0.63 -6.83 1.77
C MET A 250 -0.52 -5.78 2.88
N GLY A 251 -1.10 -6.03 4.05
CA GLY A 251 -1.02 -5.10 5.17
C GLY A 251 0.39 -4.91 5.69
N SER A 252 1.24 -5.97 5.69
CA SER A 252 2.65 -5.87 6.08
C SER A 252 3.52 -5.10 5.07
N VAL A 253 3.04 -4.93 3.84
CA VAL A 253 3.68 -4.10 2.81
C VAL A 253 3.24 -2.64 2.93
N PHE A 254 1.93 -2.38 3.04
CA PHE A 254 1.41 -1.01 2.97
C PHE A 254 1.58 -0.23 4.28
N ALA A 255 1.43 -0.89 5.43
CA ALA A 255 1.47 -0.21 6.71
C ALA A 255 2.83 0.44 7.04
N PRO A 256 3.99 -0.20 6.79
CA PRO A 256 5.29 0.39 7.09
C PRO A 256 5.54 1.72 6.39
N ASN A 257 4.90 1.94 5.27
CA ASN A 257 5.17 3.09 4.41
C ASN A 257 4.64 4.41 5.00
N HIS A 258 3.49 4.38 5.69
CA HIS A 258 2.80 5.60 6.14
C HIS A 258 2.39 5.59 7.62
N LYS A 259 2.18 4.39 8.22
CA LYS A 259 1.65 4.32 9.59
C LYS A 259 2.73 4.65 10.60
N GLY A 260 2.43 5.66 11.46
CA GLY A 260 3.40 6.24 12.39
C GLY A 260 4.20 7.42 11.82
N MET A 261 3.94 7.81 10.55
CA MET A 261 4.41 9.06 9.98
C MET A 261 3.45 10.20 10.33
N PRO A 262 3.85 11.48 10.20
CA PRO A 262 3.00 12.63 10.49
C PRO A 262 1.63 12.53 9.80
N ILE A 263 0.59 12.93 10.53
CA ILE A 263 -0.76 13.10 10.01
C ILE A 263 -1.02 14.59 9.91
N LEU A 264 -1.52 15.00 8.77
CA LEU A 264 -1.84 16.39 8.46
C LEU A 264 -3.32 16.63 8.70
N GLU A 265 -3.66 17.78 9.27
CA GLU A 265 -5.04 18.25 9.32
C GLU A 265 -5.49 18.66 7.91
N LYS A 266 -6.80 18.74 7.72
CA LYS A 266 -7.36 19.08 6.40
C LYS A 266 -6.92 20.45 5.89
N GLU A 267 -6.74 21.37 6.80
CA GLU A 267 -6.37 22.77 6.55
C GLU A 267 -4.87 22.99 6.45
N ASP A 268 -4.05 21.97 6.72
CA ASP A 268 -2.59 22.08 6.62
C ASP A 268 -2.18 22.24 5.16
N GLU A 269 -1.56 23.36 4.86
CA GLU A 269 -0.98 23.63 3.54
C GLU A 269 0.50 23.27 3.54
N MET A 270 0.83 22.13 2.95
CA MET A 270 2.20 21.69 2.70
C MET A 270 2.43 21.57 1.20
N ASP A 271 3.61 21.97 0.72
CA ASP A 271 3.93 21.75 -0.69
C ASP A 271 4.12 20.27 -0.99
N PHE A 272 3.98 19.93 -2.27
CA PHE A 272 4.00 18.55 -2.74
C PHE A 272 5.25 17.79 -2.29
N LEU A 273 6.46 18.38 -2.45
CA LEU A 273 7.72 17.70 -2.10
C LEU A 273 7.77 17.34 -0.62
N HIS A 274 7.52 18.31 0.26
CA HIS A 274 7.54 18.08 1.71
C HIS A 274 6.44 17.11 2.14
N GLN A 275 5.23 17.24 1.60
CA GLN A 275 4.14 16.32 1.94
C GLN A 275 4.51 14.87 1.61
N GLN A 276 5.00 14.59 0.40
CA GLN A 276 5.36 13.23 0.00
C GLN A 276 6.52 12.66 0.83
N VAL A 277 7.53 13.48 1.14
CA VAL A 277 8.71 13.04 1.92
C VAL A 277 8.39 12.85 3.40
N LEU A 278 7.65 13.77 4.01
CA LEU A 278 7.43 13.77 5.46
C LEU A 278 6.32 12.82 5.93
N THR A 279 5.34 12.51 5.06
CA THR A 279 4.24 11.60 5.40
C THR A 279 4.50 10.15 5.00
N ALA A 280 5.65 9.87 4.40
CA ALA A 280 6.10 8.55 4.01
C ALA A 280 7.45 8.21 4.65
N ARG A 281 7.79 6.93 4.68
CA ARG A 281 9.13 6.47 5.01
C ARG A 281 9.54 5.35 4.07
N ASP A 282 10.85 5.21 3.92
CA ASP A 282 11.44 4.08 3.24
C ASP A 282 11.81 2.96 4.23
N VAL A 283 11.70 1.73 3.75
CA VAL A 283 12.24 0.56 4.45
C VAL A 283 13.49 0.09 3.73
N GLN A 284 14.58 -0.06 4.49
CA GLN A 284 15.89 -0.41 3.95
C GLN A 284 15.84 -1.58 2.97
N GLY A 285 16.39 -1.37 1.77
CA GLY A 285 16.41 -2.34 0.69
C GLY A 285 17.38 -3.48 0.94
N SER A 286 16.93 -4.68 0.61
CA SER A 286 17.72 -5.89 0.48
C SER A 286 17.03 -6.78 -0.56
N PRO A 287 17.70 -7.83 -1.12
CA PRO A 287 17.03 -8.70 -2.08
C PRO A 287 15.71 -9.28 -1.56
N LEU A 288 15.65 -9.62 -0.28
CA LEU A 288 14.43 -10.13 0.35
C LEU A 288 13.38 -9.03 0.58
N ALA A 289 13.77 -7.85 1.06
CA ALA A 289 12.88 -6.72 1.25
C ALA A 289 12.33 -6.23 -0.11
N ASP A 290 13.19 -6.04 -1.10
CA ASP A 290 12.80 -5.61 -2.46
C ASP A 290 11.80 -6.60 -3.10
N PHE A 291 11.96 -7.91 -2.85
CA PHE A 291 11.01 -8.94 -3.28
C PHE A 291 9.70 -8.88 -2.49
N TRP A 292 9.77 -8.81 -1.15
CA TRP A 292 8.61 -8.82 -0.26
C TRP A 292 7.72 -7.60 -0.47
N TYR A 293 8.33 -6.42 -0.54
CA TYR A 293 7.61 -5.16 -0.75
C TYR A 293 7.28 -4.90 -2.22
N GLY A 294 7.82 -5.68 -3.17
CA GLY A 294 7.65 -5.44 -4.59
C GLY A 294 8.20 -4.08 -5.05
N GLY A 295 9.21 -3.54 -4.37
CA GLY A 295 9.79 -2.22 -4.61
C GLY A 295 9.09 -1.08 -3.87
N LEU A 296 7.94 -1.31 -3.22
CA LEU A 296 7.23 -0.29 -2.44
C LEU A 296 7.90 0.01 -1.08
N ASN A 297 9.02 -0.62 -0.76
CA ASN A 297 9.90 -0.22 0.33
C ASN A 297 10.65 1.10 0.04
N TYR A 298 10.64 1.59 -1.20
CA TYR A 298 11.11 2.91 -1.64
C TYR A 298 9.89 3.83 -1.80
N GLN A 299 9.18 4.06 -0.70
CA GLN A 299 7.85 4.68 -0.73
C GLN A 299 7.91 6.16 -1.04
N ILE A 300 8.92 6.86 -0.55
CA ILE A 300 9.12 8.29 -0.81
C ILE A 300 9.30 8.53 -2.32
N GLU A 301 10.14 7.74 -2.97
CA GLU A 301 10.39 7.83 -4.42
C GLU A 301 9.14 7.45 -5.22
N HIS A 302 8.41 6.44 -4.75
CA HIS A 302 7.16 6.04 -5.38
C HIS A 302 6.10 7.15 -5.32
N HIS A 303 5.98 7.84 -4.20
CA HIS A 303 5.06 8.96 -4.03
C HIS A 303 5.47 10.17 -4.86
N LEU A 304 6.77 10.50 -4.91
CA LEU A 304 7.28 11.61 -5.72
C LEU A 304 7.16 11.33 -7.23
N PHE A 305 7.33 10.09 -7.65
CA PHE A 305 7.37 9.67 -9.06
C PHE A 305 6.53 8.41 -9.32
N PRO A 306 5.20 8.46 -9.14
CA PRO A 306 4.35 7.28 -9.18
C PRO A 306 4.35 6.55 -10.54
N ASN A 307 4.69 7.24 -11.62
CA ASN A 307 4.80 6.64 -12.96
C ASN A 307 6.20 6.07 -13.28
N MET A 308 7.15 6.11 -12.35
CA MET A 308 8.46 5.48 -12.49
C MET A 308 8.32 3.96 -12.44
N PRO A 309 8.95 3.21 -13.38
CA PRO A 309 9.02 1.75 -13.26
C PRO A 309 9.66 1.33 -11.94
N ARG A 310 8.99 0.46 -11.18
CA ARG A 310 9.39 0.14 -9.80
C ARG A 310 10.82 -0.41 -9.65
N ASN A 311 11.38 -1.06 -10.68
CA ASN A 311 12.76 -1.51 -10.64
C ASN A 311 13.79 -0.37 -10.66
N ASN A 312 13.37 0.86 -10.93
CA ASN A 312 14.21 2.06 -10.89
C ASN A 312 14.14 2.80 -9.55
N LEU A 313 13.15 2.49 -8.68
CA LEU A 313 12.94 3.19 -7.41
C LEU A 313 14.19 3.15 -6.51
N LYS A 314 14.85 2.00 -6.41
CA LYS A 314 16.10 1.84 -5.66
C LYS A 314 17.21 2.80 -6.12
N SER A 315 17.35 2.99 -7.43
CA SER A 315 18.33 3.94 -7.98
C SER A 315 17.89 5.37 -7.78
N CYS A 316 16.57 5.63 -7.76
CA CYS A 316 16.00 6.94 -7.47
C CYS A 316 16.24 7.35 -6.02
N GLN A 317 16.19 6.41 -5.06
CA GLN A 317 16.41 6.65 -3.64
C GLN A 317 17.70 7.44 -3.37
N VAL A 318 18.79 7.08 -4.04
CA VAL A 318 20.07 7.76 -3.86
C VAL A 318 19.94 9.24 -4.22
N ILE A 319 19.29 9.55 -5.35
CA ILE A 319 19.10 10.94 -5.82
C ILE A 319 18.19 11.72 -4.87
N VAL A 320 17.08 11.10 -4.43
CA VAL A 320 16.10 11.77 -3.56
C VAL A 320 16.69 12.02 -2.18
N ARG A 321 17.35 11.02 -1.58
CA ARG A 321 17.98 11.16 -0.27
C ARG A 321 19.06 12.24 -0.27
N ASP A 322 19.93 12.24 -1.27
CA ASP A 322 20.99 13.24 -1.40
C ASP A 322 20.40 14.64 -1.61
N PHE A 323 19.34 14.76 -2.42
CA PHE A 323 18.61 16.00 -2.60
C PHE A 323 17.96 16.50 -1.31
N CYS A 324 17.32 15.63 -0.55
CA CYS A 324 16.73 15.98 0.74
C CYS A 324 17.80 16.47 1.72
N ALA A 325 18.97 15.82 1.76
CA ALA A 325 20.10 16.27 2.57
C ALA A 325 20.63 17.65 2.15
N GLU A 326 20.74 17.92 0.82
CA GLU A 326 21.13 19.23 0.29
C GLU A 326 20.15 20.35 0.68
N LYS A 327 18.86 20.03 0.77
CA LYS A 327 17.78 20.99 1.07
C LYS A 327 17.40 21.05 2.54
N GLY A 328 18.01 20.24 3.41
CA GLY A 328 17.65 20.14 4.83
C GLY A 328 16.26 19.52 5.08
N ILE A 329 15.73 18.74 4.12
CA ILE A 329 14.45 18.06 4.26
C ILE A 329 14.66 16.73 5.02
N PRO A 330 13.98 16.48 6.15
CA PRO A 330 14.08 15.21 6.87
C PRO A 330 13.66 14.05 5.98
N TYR A 331 14.54 13.06 5.81
CA TYR A 331 14.29 11.84 5.03
C TYR A 331 14.30 10.64 5.96
N HIS A 332 13.16 9.96 6.14
CA HIS A 332 13.04 8.85 7.08
C HIS A 332 13.23 7.50 6.39
N GLU A 333 14.33 6.83 6.69
CA GLU A 333 14.61 5.46 6.27
C GLU A 333 14.85 4.59 7.50
N THR A 334 14.25 3.39 7.56
CA THR A 334 14.36 2.50 8.72
C THR A 334 14.43 1.03 8.30
N GLY A 335 14.92 0.16 9.20
CA GLY A 335 14.94 -1.28 8.97
C GLY A 335 13.54 -1.91 9.04
N VAL A 336 13.34 -3.06 8.40
CA VAL A 336 12.05 -3.78 8.35
C VAL A 336 11.44 -3.95 9.75
N TRP A 337 12.20 -4.50 10.70
CA TRP A 337 11.69 -4.75 12.06
C TRP A 337 11.42 -3.45 12.83
N GLN A 338 12.22 -2.44 12.60
CA GLN A 338 12.05 -1.15 13.26
C GLN A 338 10.79 -0.46 12.75
N SER A 339 10.49 -0.50 11.44
CA SER A 339 9.25 0.05 10.88
C SER A 339 8.00 -0.56 11.53
N HIS A 340 8.00 -1.88 11.75
CA HIS A 340 6.88 -2.55 12.43
C HIS A 340 6.78 -2.16 13.92
N LYS A 341 7.92 -1.97 14.62
CA LYS A 341 7.91 -1.46 16.01
C LYS A 341 7.35 -0.05 16.09
N GLU A 342 7.72 0.82 15.14
CA GLU A 342 7.20 2.18 15.06
C GLU A 342 5.68 2.20 14.85
N ILE A 343 5.15 1.35 13.94
CA ILE A 343 3.69 1.21 13.76
C ILE A 343 3.00 0.79 15.06
N LEU A 344 3.50 -0.27 15.71
CA LEU A 344 2.87 -0.78 16.92
C LEU A 344 2.96 0.22 18.07
N GLY A 345 4.09 0.92 18.21
CA GLY A 345 4.28 2.00 19.17
C GLY A 345 3.30 3.14 18.92
N PHE A 346 3.20 3.61 17.69
CA PHE A 346 2.27 4.66 17.29
C PHE A 346 0.80 4.27 17.58
N LEU A 347 0.36 3.08 17.16
CA LEU A 347 -1.00 2.60 17.44
C LEU A 347 -1.27 2.44 18.95
N HIS A 348 -0.23 2.07 19.71
CA HIS A 348 -0.33 2.02 21.16
C HIS A 348 -0.55 3.41 21.75
N GLU A 349 0.23 4.41 21.37
CA GLU A 349 0.10 5.78 21.87
C GLU A 349 -1.24 6.39 21.48
N VAL A 350 -1.66 6.34 20.21
CA VAL A 350 -2.97 6.84 19.74
C VAL A 350 -4.14 6.27 20.56
N SER A 351 -4.07 5.02 20.98
CA SER A 351 -5.13 4.38 21.77
C SER A 351 -4.98 4.58 23.28
N ARG A 352 -3.96 5.30 23.76
CA ARG A 352 -3.69 5.54 25.18
C ARG A 352 -4.87 6.12 25.95
N PRO A 353 -5.61 7.14 25.45
CA PRO A 353 -6.75 7.70 26.17
C PRO A 353 -7.87 6.69 26.48
N LEU A 354 -8.01 5.64 25.66
CA LEU A 354 -9.01 4.57 25.87
C LEU A 354 -8.60 3.57 26.95
N ARG A 355 -7.32 3.52 27.33
CA ARG A 355 -6.78 2.60 28.34
C ARG A 355 -6.61 3.26 29.70
N GLN A 356 -6.49 4.58 29.73
CA GLN A 356 -6.44 5.33 30.99
C GLN A 356 -7.83 5.29 31.64
N LYS A 357 -7.89 4.95 32.94
CA LYS A 357 -9.12 5.12 33.70
C LYS A 357 -9.43 6.61 33.75
N LYS A 358 -10.66 7.01 33.44
CA LYS A 358 -11.12 8.36 33.82
C LYS A 358 -10.92 8.49 35.32
N ALA A 359 -10.03 9.39 35.71
CA ALA A 359 -9.86 9.75 37.12
C ALA A 359 -11.14 10.37 37.68
#